data_3ab2a126cb7052a8a97202423a95dbc4
#
_entry.id   3ab2a126cb7052a8a97202423a95dbc4
#
_cell.length_a   1.000
_cell.length_b   1.000
_cell.length_c   1.000
_cell.angle_alpha   90.00
_cell.angle_beta   90.00
_cell.angle_gamma   90.00
#
_symmetry.space_group_name_H-M   'P 1'
#
loop_
_entity.id
_entity.type
_entity.pdbx_description
1 polymer ?
#
loop_
_entity_poly.entity_id
_entity_poly.type
_entity_poly.pdbx_seq_one_letter_code
_entity_poly.pdbx_strand_id
1 'polypeptide(L)'
;FKGAGKLGPRGLAVLEELLQLRKKNARHQNRPLFRIIGNKSILALAEIRPQSLKKLQKTEVLAAKQIDRYGKEIIAAINKALRIPTKNLPKYPRKTAPRVPAIVAKRVKELRAWRDNLAKQLQIDPAIICTKALISAIAVQRPLTESSLLKMKELKNWQATEFGSDIIKILNTIG
;
A
#
# COMPACT_ATOMS: atom_id res chain seq x y z
N PHE A 1 1.96 -7.87 -4.27
CA PHE A 1 2.27 -9.00 -3.39
C PHE A 1 2.96 -8.49 -2.11
N LYS A 2 2.37 -8.81 -0.93
CA LYS A 2 2.89 -8.33 0.35
C LYS A 2 4.32 -8.88 0.59
N GLY A 3 5.27 -8.00 0.90
CA GLY A 3 6.69 -8.36 1.10
C GLY A 3 7.57 -8.23 -0.16
N ALA A 4 7.00 -8.14 -1.36
CA ALA A 4 7.77 -8.03 -2.60
C ALA A 4 8.70 -6.80 -2.63
N GLY A 5 8.29 -5.70 -1.99
CA GLY A 5 9.11 -4.47 -1.93
C GLY A 5 10.44 -4.60 -1.19
N LYS A 6 10.64 -5.70 -0.44
CA LYS A 6 11.92 -6.00 0.23
C LYS A 6 12.89 -6.77 -0.66
N LEU A 7 12.39 -7.36 -1.76
CA LEU A 7 13.21 -8.13 -2.69
C LEU A 7 14.01 -7.19 -3.61
N GLY A 8 15.27 -7.55 -3.84
CA GLY A 8 16.04 -6.91 -4.92
C GLY A 8 15.53 -7.32 -6.31
N PRO A 9 15.99 -6.66 -7.39
CA PRO A 9 15.51 -6.90 -8.76
C PRO A 9 15.54 -8.38 -9.18
N ARG A 10 16.57 -9.12 -8.81
CA ARG A 10 16.71 -10.54 -9.11
C ARG A 10 15.67 -11.39 -8.36
N GLY A 11 15.41 -11.05 -7.08
CA GLY A 11 14.37 -11.72 -6.29
C GLY A 11 12.97 -11.43 -6.82
N LEU A 12 12.72 -10.22 -7.34
CA LEU A 12 11.46 -9.86 -8.00
C LEU A 12 11.22 -10.68 -9.28
N ALA A 13 12.27 -10.90 -10.08
CA ALA A 13 12.16 -11.75 -11.27
C ALA A 13 11.83 -13.21 -10.89
N VAL A 14 12.46 -13.73 -9.86
CA VAL A 14 12.16 -15.08 -9.34
C VAL A 14 10.74 -15.14 -8.77
N LEU A 15 10.31 -14.11 -8.03
CA LEU A 15 8.95 -14.02 -7.51
C LEU A 15 7.91 -14.10 -8.64
N GLU A 16 8.11 -13.37 -9.73
CA GLU A 16 7.20 -13.37 -10.88
C GLU A 16 7.09 -14.77 -11.50
N GLU A 17 8.19 -15.42 -11.80
CA GLU A 17 8.19 -16.78 -12.39
C GLU A 17 7.52 -17.81 -11.46
N LEU A 18 7.74 -17.72 -10.15
CA LEU A 18 7.08 -18.59 -9.16
C LEU A 18 5.57 -18.31 -9.06
N LEU A 19 5.14 -17.06 -9.19
CA LEU A 19 3.72 -16.71 -9.21
C LEU A 19 3.03 -17.25 -10.47
N GLN A 20 3.67 -17.15 -11.63
CA GLN A 20 3.16 -17.73 -12.88
C GLN A 20 3.07 -19.27 -12.80
N LEU A 21 4.11 -19.91 -12.29
CA LEU A 21 4.13 -21.36 -12.03
C LEU A 21 2.96 -21.76 -11.12
N ARG A 22 2.77 -21.07 -10.00
CA ARG A 22 1.67 -21.34 -9.07
C ARG A 22 0.31 -21.19 -9.74
N LYS A 23 0.12 -20.11 -10.54
CA LYS A 23 -1.13 -19.87 -11.25
C LYS A 23 -1.43 -20.96 -12.27
N LYS A 24 -0.42 -21.43 -13.03
CA LYS A 24 -0.52 -22.53 -13.98
C LYS A 24 -0.98 -23.81 -13.28
N ASN A 25 -0.30 -24.20 -12.20
CA ASN A 25 -0.61 -25.42 -11.46
C ASN A 25 -1.98 -25.36 -10.75
N ALA A 26 -2.37 -24.20 -10.24
CA ALA A 26 -3.69 -23.97 -9.63
C ALA A 26 -4.81 -24.16 -10.65
N ARG A 27 -4.66 -23.61 -11.85
CA ARG A 27 -5.63 -23.79 -12.95
C ARG A 27 -5.73 -25.25 -13.39
N HIS A 28 -4.58 -25.89 -13.62
CA HIS A 28 -4.53 -27.30 -14.08
C HIS A 28 -5.16 -28.25 -13.06
N GLN A 29 -4.99 -28.00 -11.76
CA GLN A 29 -5.53 -28.84 -10.68
C GLN A 29 -6.89 -28.41 -10.16
N ASN A 30 -7.46 -27.34 -10.71
CA ASN A 30 -8.69 -26.69 -10.21
C ASN A 30 -8.64 -26.46 -8.69
N ARG A 31 -7.53 -25.89 -8.20
CA ARG A 31 -7.29 -25.64 -6.78
C ARG A 31 -6.96 -24.18 -6.50
N PRO A 32 -7.32 -23.67 -5.31
CA PRO A 32 -6.91 -22.32 -4.90
C PRO A 32 -5.40 -22.18 -4.84
N LEU A 33 -4.89 -20.98 -5.17
CA LEU A 33 -3.45 -20.68 -5.25
C LEU A 33 -2.67 -21.08 -3.98
N PHE A 34 -3.25 -20.83 -2.80
CA PHE A 34 -2.60 -21.13 -1.52
C PHE A 34 -2.44 -22.63 -1.23
N ARG A 35 -3.25 -23.48 -1.86
CA ARG A 35 -3.15 -24.95 -1.76
C ARG A 35 -2.00 -25.51 -2.60
N ILE A 36 -1.53 -24.78 -3.58
CA ILE A 36 -0.35 -25.17 -4.39
C ILE A 36 0.93 -24.80 -3.63
N ILE A 37 1.16 -23.49 -3.42
CA ILE A 37 2.30 -22.97 -2.66
C ILE A 37 1.83 -21.71 -1.92
N GLY A 38 2.08 -21.64 -0.61
CA GLY A 38 1.71 -20.52 0.24
C GLY A 38 2.49 -19.24 -0.10
N ASN A 39 1.92 -18.08 0.23
CA ASN A 39 2.56 -16.79 -0.02
C ASN A 39 3.90 -16.62 0.70
N LYS A 40 4.00 -17.10 1.95
CA LYS A 40 5.25 -17.07 2.73
C LYS A 40 6.34 -17.89 2.05
N SER A 41 6.01 -19.11 1.61
CA SER A 41 6.95 -20.00 0.93
C SER A 41 7.43 -19.41 -0.40
N ILE A 42 6.54 -18.83 -1.21
CA ILE A 42 6.95 -18.19 -2.47
C ILE A 42 7.92 -17.03 -2.21
N LEU A 43 7.64 -16.19 -1.18
CA LEU A 43 8.52 -15.09 -0.86
C LEU A 43 9.90 -15.56 -0.40
N ALA A 44 9.95 -16.54 0.48
CA ALA A 44 11.19 -17.15 0.95
C ALA A 44 12.00 -17.79 -0.21
N LEU A 45 11.35 -18.51 -1.12
CA LEU A 45 12.00 -19.06 -2.32
C LEU A 45 12.57 -17.98 -3.23
N ALA A 46 11.86 -16.84 -3.38
CA ALA A 46 12.33 -15.69 -4.17
C ALA A 46 13.52 -14.99 -3.52
N GLU A 47 13.66 -15.06 -2.20
CA GLU A 47 14.79 -14.53 -1.44
C GLU A 47 16.00 -15.47 -1.49
N ILE A 48 15.81 -16.76 -1.17
CA ILE A 48 16.85 -17.79 -1.06
C ILE A 48 17.36 -18.21 -2.44
N ARG A 49 16.45 -18.39 -3.43
CA ARG A 49 16.76 -18.77 -4.83
C ARG A 49 17.53 -20.09 -4.94
N PRO A 50 17.02 -21.20 -4.40
CA PRO A 50 17.69 -22.50 -4.52
C PRO A 50 17.76 -22.94 -5.97
N GLN A 51 18.95 -23.39 -6.43
CA GLN A 51 19.19 -23.76 -7.84
C GLN A 51 19.23 -25.29 -8.06
N SER A 52 19.04 -26.08 -7.02
CA SER A 52 18.98 -27.53 -7.10
C SER A 52 17.98 -28.11 -6.10
N LEU A 53 17.46 -29.32 -6.38
CA LEU A 53 16.54 -30.03 -5.47
C LEU A 53 17.16 -30.22 -4.09
N LYS A 54 18.45 -30.58 -4.01
CA LYS A 54 19.16 -30.73 -2.74
C LYS A 54 19.20 -29.41 -1.94
N LYS A 55 19.43 -28.28 -2.61
CA LYS A 55 19.38 -26.96 -1.96
C LYS A 55 17.96 -26.61 -1.55
N LEU A 56 16.95 -26.92 -2.37
CA LEU A 56 15.54 -26.68 -2.06
C LEU A 56 15.10 -27.44 -0.81
N GLN A 57 15.46 -28.72 -0.70
CA GLN A 57 15.18 -29.54 0.48
C GLN A 57 15.77 -28.96 1.76
N LYS A 58 17.02 -28.48 1.70
CA LYS A 58 17.70 -27.86 2.85
C LYS A 58 17.07 -26.55 3.32
N THR A 59 16.22 -25.90 2.52
CA THR A 59 15.57 -24.61 2.93
C THR A 59 14.43 -24.79 3.91
N GLU A 60 13.86 -26.00 4.01
CA GLU A 60 12.68 -26.32 4.83
C GLU A 60 11.45 -25.43 4.57
N VAL A 61 11.47 -24.67 3.46
CA VAL A 61 10.41 -23.74 3.08
C VAL A 61 9.14 -24.45 2.60
N LEU A 62 9.32 -25.68 2.06
CA LEU A 62 8.25 -26.52 1.52
C LEU A 62 8.25 -27.89 2.18
N ALA A 63 7.06 -28.44 2.38
CA ALA A 63 6.92 -29.83 2.82
C ALA A 63 7.43 -30.83 1.75
N ALA A 64 7.92 -32.00 2.17
CA ALA A 64 8.46 -33.04 1.27
C ALA A 64 7.52 -33.33 0.10
N LYS A 65 6.23 -33.55 0.36
CA LYS A 65 5.20 -33.77 -0.68
C LYS A 65 5.09 -32.65 -1.71
N GLN A 66 5.35 -31.41 -1.31
CA GLN A 66 5.35 -30.27 -2.24
C GLN A 66 6.63 -30.24 -3.08
N ILE A 67 7.77 -30.63 -2.49
CA ILE A 67 9.05 -30.73 -3.20
C ILE A 67 8.98 -31.85 -4.24
N ASP A 68 8.44 -33.01 -3.88
CA ASP A 68 8.24 -34.12 -4.81
C ASP A 68 7.36 -33.72 -5.99
N ARG A 69 6.28 -33.02 -5.74
CA ARG A 69 5.31 -32.64 -6.78
C ARG A 69 5.76 -31.47 -7.63
N TYR A 70 6.34 -30.43 -7.04
CA TYR A 70 6.61 -29.15 -7.71
C TYR A 70 8.10 -28.79 -7.76
N GLY A 71 8.97 -29.51 -7.09
CA GLY A 71 10.36 -29.13 -6.90
C GLY A 71 11.13 -28.93 -8.23
N LYS A 72 10.95 -29.83 -9.20
CA LYS A 72 11.58 -29.69 -10.52
C LYS A 72 11.12 -28.41 -11.24
N GLU A 73 9.81 -28.14 -11.23
CA GLU A 73 9.25 -26.95 -11.86
C GLU A 73 9.68 -25.66 -11.14
N ILE A 74 9.76 -25.67 -9.80
CA ILE A 74 10.25 -24.55 -9.00
C ILE A 74 11.69 -24.21 -9.36
N ILE A 75 12.57 -25.22 -9.43
CA ILE A 75 13.97 -25.03 -9.80
C ILE A 75 14.08 -24.50 -11.24
N ALA A 76 13.29 -25.02 -12.17
CA ALA A 76 13.27 -24.54 -13.54
C ALA A 76 12.83 -23.06 -13.61
N ALA A 77 11.78 -22.66 -12.87
CA ALA A 77 11.30 -21.29 -12.79
C ALA A 77 12.37 -20.35 -12.19
N ILE A 78 13.02 -20.76 -11.10
CA ILE A 78 14.11 -20.00 -10.49
C ILE A 78 15.26 -19.81 -11.47
N ASN A 79 15.73 -20.90 -12.10
CA ASN A 79 16.85 -20.83 -13.04
C ASN A 79 16.49 -19.98 -14.28
N LYS A 80 15.26 -20.03 -14.77
CA LYS A 80 14.77 -19.16 -15.83
C LYS A 80 14.89 -17.68 -15.43
N ALA A 81 14.43 -17.32 -14.24
CA ALA A 81 14.52 -15.95 -13.74
C ALA A 81 15.98 -15.49 -13.55
N LEU A 82 16.86 -16.38 -13.12
CA LEU A 82 18.27 -16.08 -12.92
C LEU A 82 19.03 -15.80 -14.23
N ARG A 83 18.55 -16.30 -15.36
CA ARG A 83 19.12 -16.03 -16.70
C ARG A 83 18.72 -14.69 -17.29
N ILE A 84 17.75 -13.99 -16.69
CA ILE A 84 17.30 -12.67 -17.19
C ILE A 84 18.46 -11.67 -17.11
N PRO A 85 18.83 -10.99 -18.21
CA PRO A 85 19.88 -9.97 -18.20
C PRO A 85 19.58 -8.86 -17.20
N THR A 86 20.61 -8.30 -16.57
CA THR A 86 20.45 -7.28 -15.52
C THR A 86 19.65 -6.07 -15.97
N LYS A 87 19.80 -5.66 -17.24
CA LYS A 87 19.05 -4.54 -17.85
C LYS A 87 17.54 -4.77 -17.93
N ASN A 88 17.10 -6.04 -17.95
CA ASN A 88 15.69 -6.44 -18.10
C ASN A 88 15.05 -6.84 -16.76
N LEU A 89 15.77 -6.71 -15.65
CA LEU A 89 15.22 -7.08 -14.34
C LEU A 89 14.10 -6.13 -13.92
N PRO A 90 13.02 -6.66 -13.32
CA PRO A 90 11.92 -5.86 -12.84
C PRO A 90 12.37 -4.93 -11.71
N LYS A 91 11.81 -3.72 -11.70
CA LYS A 91 11.94 -2.77 -10.59
C LYS A 91 10.63 -2.71 -9.83
N TYR A 92 10.70 -2.82 -8.51
CA TYR A 92 9.50 -2.66 -7.70
C TYR A 92 9.01 -1.20 -7.79
N PRO A 93 7.74 -0.96 -8.19
CA PRO A 93 7.23 0.40 -8.29
C PRO A 93 7.21 1.02 -6.88
N ARG A 94 8.08 1.98 -6.62
CA ARG A 94 8.00 2.80 -5.41
C ARG A 94 6.84 3.76 -5.60
N LYS A 95 5.77 3.58 -4.84
CA LYS A 95 4.76 4.63 -4.68
C LYS A 95 5.42 5.75 -3.89
N THR A 96 5.99 6.71 -4.57
CA THR A 96 6.30 8.00 -3.97
C THR A 96 4.96 8.67 -3.76
N ALA A 97 4.46 8.66 -2.51
CA ALA A 97 3.35 9.52 -2.16
C ALA A 97 3.77 10.96 -2.53
N PRO A 98 2.91 11.74 -3.22
CA PRO A 98 3.22 13.14 -3.49
C PRO A 98 3.63 13.81 -2.18
N ARG A 99 4.78 14.49 -2.16
CA ARG A 99 5.19 15.26 -0.99
C ARG A 99 4.13 16.36 -0.77
N VAL A 100 3.37 16.22 0.29
CA VAL A 100 2.44 17.27 0.71
C VAL A 100 3.28 18.50 1.06
N PRO A 101 3.05 19.66 0.46
CA PRO A 101 3.77 20.88 0.79
C PRO A 101 3.72 21.13 2.30
N ALA A 102 4.81 21.64 2.89
CA ALA A 102 4.91 21.86 4.33
C ALA A 102 3.78 22.75 4.85
N ILE A 103 3.37 23.75 4.06
CA ILE A 103 2.26 24.63 4.39
C ILE A 103 0.93 23.90 4.52
N VAL A 104 0.66 22.92 3.64
CA VAL A 104 -0.56 22.10 3.71
C VAL A 104 -0.52 21.20 4.94
N ALA A 105 0.64 20.63 5.27
CA ALA A 105 0.82 19.83 6.48
C ALA A 105 0.56 20.68 7.75
N LYS A 106 1.03 21.93 7.77
CA LYS A 106 0.75 22.89 8.86
C LYS A 106 -0.74 23.17 8.99
N ARG A 107 -1.44 23.46 7.88
CA ARG A 107 -2.90 23.67 7.88
C ARG A 107 -3.65 22.46 8.41
N VAL A 108 -3.28 21.24 7.96
CA VAL A 108 -3.88 19.98 8.46
C VAL A 108 -3.71 19.86 9.98
N LYS A 109 -2.52 20.18 10.51
CA LYS A 109 -2.24 20.12 11.95
C LYS A 109 -3.15 21.07 12.75
N GLU A 110 -3.23 22.32 12.35
CA GLU A 110 -4.02 23.33 13.06
C GLU A 110 -5.53 23.05 12.95
N LEU A 111 -6.04 22.68 11.79
CA LEU A 111 -7.43 22.28 11.61
C LEU A 111 -7.80 21.05 12.46
N ARG A 112 -6.87 20.10 12.62
CA ARG A 112 -7.10 18.95 13.51
C ARG A 112 -7.14 19.37 14.97
N ALA A 113 -6.22 20.20 15.40
CA ALA A 113 -6.17 20.69 16.78
C ALA A 113 -7.46 21.46 17.14
N TRP A 114 -7.90 22.34 16.27
CA TRP A 114 -9.17 23.05 16.41
C TRP A 114 -10.36 22.08 16.52
N ARG A 115 -10.50 21.17 15.56
CA ARG A 115 -11.58 20.17 15.56
C ARG A 115 -11.61 19.36 16.85
N ASP A 116 -10.46 18.84 17.28
CA ASP A 116 -10.37 17.95 18.44
C ASP A 116 -10.70 18.71 19.74
N ASN A 117 -10.33 20.01 19.83
CA ASN A 117 -10.70 20.87 20.95
C ASN A 117 -12.21 21.18 20.95
N LEU A 118 -12.77 21.54 19.80
CA LEU A 118 -14.21 21.83 19.68
C LEU A 118 -15.06 20.59 19.98
N ALA A 119 -14.62 19.40 19.50
CA ALA A 119 -15.28 18.14 19.78
C ALA A 119 -15.33 17.81 21.29
N LYS A 120 -14.25 18.11 22.02
CA LYS A 120 -14.22 17.95 23.48
C LYS A 120 -15.19 18.93 24.18
N GLN A 121 -15.25 20.18 23.73
CA GLN A 121 -16.16 21.19 24.30
C GLN A 121 -17.61 20.80 24.09
N LEU A 122 -17.95 20.30 22.90
CA LEU A 122 -19.30 19.90 22.54
C LEU A 122 -19.65 18.47 22.97
N GLN A 123 -18.69 17.70 23.50
CA GLN A 123 -18.84 16.29 23.90
C GLN A 123 -19.36 15.39 22.77
N ILE A 124 -18.90 15.61 21.53
CA ILE A 124 -19.27 14.85 20.34
C ILE A 124 -18.06 14.21 19.67
N ASP A 125 -18.32 13.24 18.75
CA ASP A 125 -17.26 12.66 17.94
C ASP A 125 -16.64 13.71 16.99
N PRO A 126 -15.31 13.86 16.97
CA PRO A 126 -14.63 14.81 16.06
C PRO A 126 -14.98 14.63 14.58
N ALA A 127 -15.35 13.42 14.16
CA ALA A 127 -15.73 13.14 12.78
C ALA A 127 -17.06 13.81 12.37
N ILE A 128 -17.92 14.15 13.34
CA ILE A 128 -19.16 14.92 13.10
C ILE A 128 -18.81 16.33 12.66
N ILE A 129 -17.84 16.97 13.30
CA ILE A 129 -17.36 18.31 12.94
C ILE A 129 -16.69 18.29 11.58
N CYS A 130 -15.59 17.50 11.48
CA CYS A 130 -14.82 17.34 10.24
C CYS A 130 -14.15 15.97 10.17
N THR A 131 -14.38 15.23 9.11
CA THR A 131 -13.65 13.99 8.85
C THR A 131 -12.18 14.27 8.50
N LYS A 132 -11.30 13.25 8.63
CA LYS A 132 -9.89 13.37 8.20
C LYS A 132 -9.76 13.74 6.71
N ALA A 133 -10.64 13.21 5.87
CA ALA A 133 -10.68 13.50 4.44
C ALA A 133 -11.04 14.96 4.17
N LEU A 134 -12.08 15.47 4.87
CA LEU A 134 -12.52 16.84 4.75
C LEU A 134 -11.43 17.84 5.21
N ILE A 135 -10.77 17.59 6.34
CA ILE A 135 -9.64 18.43 6.78
C ILE A 135 -8.53 18.48 5.72
N SER A 136 -8.21 17.33 5.11
CA SER A 136 -7.20 17.29 4.06
C SER A 136 -7.63 18.08 2.83
N ALA A 137 -8.89 17.99 2.42
CA ALA A 137 -9.46 18.75 1.31
C ALA A 137 -9.42 20.26 1.59
N ILE A 138 -9.87 20.70 2.77
CA ILE A 138 -9.83 22.11 3.20
C ILE A 138 -8.38 22.64 3.19
N ALA A 139 -7.44 21.89 3.73
CA ALA A 139 -6.04 22.29 3.79
C ALA A 139 -5.39 22.46 2.40
N VAL A 140 -5.78 21.62 1.44
CA VAL A 140 -5.29 21.66 0.05
C VAL A 140 -5.97 22.80 -0.73
N GLN A 141 -7.31 22.88 -0.70
CA GLN A 141 -8.08 23.84 -1.49
C GLN A 141 -7.99 25.26 -0.93
N ARG A 142 -7.71 25.40 0.37
CA ARG A 142 -7.58 26.70 1.06
C ARG A 142 -8.74 27.65 0.77
N PRO A 143 -9.98 27.32 1.11
CA PRO A 143 -11.10 28.23 0.96
C PRO A 143 -10.97 29.40 1.96
N LEU A 144 -10.88 30.64 1.46
CA LEU A 144 -10.70 31.84 2.28
C LEU A 144 -11.99 32.68 2.44
N THR A 145 -13.09 32.24 1.81
CA THR A 145 -14.40 32.89 1.88
C THR A 145 -15.49 31.84 2.08
N GLU A 146 -16.62 32.25 2.67
CA GLU A 146 -17.78 31.35 2.84
C GLU A 146 -18.26 30.78 1.50
N SER A 147 -18.30 31.62 0.47
CA SER A 147 -18.69 31.21 -0.88
C SER A 147 -17.75 30.13 -1.45
N SER A 148 -16.46 30.17 -1.11
CA SER A 148 -15.51 29.10 -1.53
C SER A 148 -15.66 27.84 -0.69
N LEU A 149 -16.03 27.94 0.58
CA LEU A 149 -16.36 26.81 1.43
C LEU A 149 -17.60 26.07 0.93
N LEU A 150 -18.67 26.77 0.61
CA LEU A 150 -19.93 26.21 0.11
C LEU A 150 -19.78 25.49 -1.25
N LYS A 151 -18.74 25.82 -2.03
CA LYS A 151 -18.44 25.14 -3.29
C LYS A 151 -17.72 23.78 -3.11
N MET A 152 -17.26 23.49 -1.90
CA MET A 152 -16.57 22.21 -1.62
C MET A 152 -17.59 21.07 -1.54
N LYS A 153 -17.47 20.10 -2.43
CA LYS A 153 -18.38 18.94 -2.47
C LYS A 153 -18.31 18.06 -1.22
N GLU A 154 -17.17 18.06 -0.54
CA GLU A 154 -16.92 17.28 0.67
C GLU A 154 -17.51 17.92 1.93
N LEU A 155 -17.83 19.21 1.90
CA LEU A 155 -18.36 19.96 3.03
C LEU A 155 -19.89 20.06 2.92
N LYS A 156 -20.57 19.74 3.99
CA LYS A 156 -22.02 19.90 4.06
C LYS A 156 -22.38 21.36 4.37
N ASN A 157 -23.51 21.85 3.84
CA ASN A 157 -23.94 23.24 4.04
C ASN A 157 -23.98 23.63 5.52
N TRP A 158 -24.55 22.79 6.38
CA TRP A 158 -24.63 23.07 7.82
C TRP A 158 -23.24 23.18 8.47
N GLN A 159 -22.24 22.39 8.01
CA GLN A 159 -20.87 22.51 8.51
C GLN A 159 -20.23 23.85 8.09
N ALA A 160 -20.53 24.32 6.89
CA ALA A 160 -20.07 25.64 6.44
C ALA A 160 -20.70 26.77 7.25
N THR A 161 -21.98 26.65 7.58
CA THR A 161 -22.69 27.64 8.42
C THR A 161 -22.15 27.68 9.85
N GLU A 162 -22.03 26.53 10.48
CA GLU A 162 -21.61 26.42 11.89
C GLU A 162 -20.12 26.69 12.11
N PHE A 163 -19.25 26.16 11.22
CA PHE A 163 -17.82 26.13 11.42
C PHE A 163 -17.00 26.92 10.39
N GLY A 164 -17.66 27.52 9.41
CA GLY A 164 -16.98 28.20 8.29
C GLY A 164 -16.10 29.34 8.73
N SER A 165 -16.59 30.18 9.63
CA SER A 165 -15.84 31.34 10.15
C SER A 165 -14.54 30.92 10.84
N ASP A 166 -14.57 29.86 11.64
CA ASP A 166 -13.40 29.35 12.37
C ASP A 166 -12.39 28.72 11.42
N ILE A 167 -12.86 27.94 10.44
CA ILE A 167 -12.02 27.36 9.39
C ILE A 167 -11.28 28.45 8.62
N ILE A 168 -12.00 29.52 8.20
CA ILE A 168 -11.40 30.62 7.46
C ILE A 168 -10.37 31.37 8.32
N LYS A 169 -10.68 31.68 9.59
CA LYS A 169 -9.73 32.28 10.52
C LYS A 169 -8.43 31.47 10.63
N ILE A 170 -8.53 30.17 10.82
CA ILE A 170 -7.36 29.28 10.92
C ILE A 170 -6.53 29.33 9.63
N LEU A 171 -7.18 29.23 8.47
CA LEU A 171 -6.48 29.25 7.18
C LEU A 171 -5.80 30.60 6.90
N ASN A 172 -6.37 31.73 7.35
CA ASN A 172 -5.78 33.05 7.22
C ASN A 172 -4.56 33.25 8.12
N THR A 173 -4.57 32.65 9.31
CA THR A 173 -3.43 32.71 10.26
C THR A 173 -2.19 31.97 9.75
N ILE A 174 -2.36 30.98 8.86
CA ILE A 174 -1.26 30.11 8.42
C ILE A 174 -0.63 30.56 7.08
N GLY A 175 -1.27 31.50 6.39
CA GLY A 175 -0.76 32.07 5.13
C GLY A 175 -1.07 31.23 3.91
#